data_f66c5f3bdc31817970ffad1cd75ef624
#
_entry.id   f66c5f3bdc31817970ffad1cd75ef624
#
_cell.length_a   1.000
_cell.length_b   1.000
_cell.length_c   1.000
_cell.angle_alpha   90.00
_cell.angle_beta   90.00
_cell.angle_gamma   90.00
#
_symmetry.space_group_name_H-M   'P 1'
#
loop_
_entity.id
_entity.type
_entity.pdbx_description
1 polymer ?
#
loop_
_entity_poly.entity_id
_entity_poly.type
_entity_poly.pdbx_seq_one_letter_code
_entity_poly.pdbx_strand_id
1 'polypeptide(L)'
;LPAQVETIEIDEARCPECGAPLIAFPGTEDCEIVEIEVRAYRRLIRRRRYRASCRCGCVPGIVAAAAPSRLIERGKFGVSIWVNVLLDKFLYGRPSYRLVADWADHGLKLSAGTLTGGLKTLAPLFEPLEQALLAKLRSQRHWHADETRWQVFVDIEGKLGHRWYLW
;
A
#
# COMPACT_ATOMS: atom_id res chain seq x y z
N LEU A 1 14.61 -15.23 3.64
CA LEU A 1 14.46 -14.09 2.75
C LEU A 1 14.81 -14.52 1.33
N PRO A 2 14.14 -14.00 0.27
CA PRO A 2 14.58 -14.27 -1.10
C PRO A 2 15.94 -13.62 -1.34
N ALA A 3 16.86 -14.36 -1.96
CA ALA A 3 18.19 -13.85 -2.31
C ALA A 3 18.17 -13.20 -3.70
N GLN A 4 18.77 -12.03 -3.80
CA GLN A 4 19.17 -11.43 -5.07
C GLN A 4 20.67 -11.67 -5.20
N VAL A 5 21.09 -12.37 -6.25
CA VAL A 5 22.50 -12.66 -6.48
C VAL A 5 23.05 -11.64 -7.45
N GLU A 6 24.06 -10.91 -7.02
CA GLU A 6 24.83 -10.00 -7.83
C GLU A 6 26.25 -10.56 -7.96
N THR A 7 26.75 -10.69 -9.18
CA THR A 7 28.12 -11.14 -9.42
C THR A 7 28.94 -9.93 -9.78
N ILE A 8 29.98 -9.66 -9.00
CA ILE A 8 30.92 -8.56 -9.22
C ILE A 8 32.21 -9.16 -9.79
N GLU A 9 32.65 -8.65 -10.90
CA GLU A 9 33.91 -9.01 -11.53
C GLU A 9 34.92 -7.87 -11.40
N ILE A 10 36.19 -8.17 -11.47
CA ILE A 10 37.25 -7.15 -11.49
C ILE A 10 37.22 -6.39 -12.82
N ASP A 11 37.34 -5.07 -12.79
CA ASP A 11 37.31 -4.21 -13.98
C ASP A 11 38.39 -4.52 -15.00
N GLU A 12 39.61 -4.84 -14.53
CA GLU A 12 40.72 -5.19 -15.36
C GLU A 12 41.34 -6.54 -14.94
N ALA A 13 41.02 -7.59 -15.69
CA ALA A 13 41.57 -8.93 -15.44
C ALA A 13 43.00 -9.06 -15.97
N ARG A 14 43.91 -8.19 -15.49
CA ARG A 14 45.33 -8.19 -15.87
C ARG A 14 46.24 -8.08 -14.65
N CYS A 15 47.40 -8.71 -14.73
CA CYS A 15 48.43 -8.57 -13.71
C CYS A 15 48.94 -7.12 -13.66
N PRO A 16 48.97 -6.46 -12.51
CA PRO A 16 49.40 -5.06 -12.39
C PRO A 16 50.88 -4.85 -12.67
N GLU A 17 51.73 -5.90 -12.56
CA GLU A 17 53.17 -5.80 -12.77
C GLU A 17 53.58 -6.10 -14.21
N CYS A 18 53.03 -7.17 -14.81
CA CYS A 18 53.50 -7.63 -16.14
C CYS A 18 52.42 -7.50 -17.23
N GLY A 19 51.19 -7.10 -16.91
CA GLY A 19 50.09 -6.94 -17.87
C GLY A 19 49.51 -8.23 -18.42
N ALA A 20 50.00 -9.41 -17.99
CA ALA A 20 49.46 -10.69 -18.43
C ALA A 20 47.98 -10.87 -18.01
N PRO A 21 47.14 -11.52 -18.83
CA PRO A 21 45.76 -11.77 -18.48
C PRO A 21 45.62 -12.66 -17.24
N LEU A 22 44.76 -12.29 -16.32
CA LEU A 22 44.33 -13.13 -15.20
C LEU A 22 43.28 -14.11 -15.72
N ILE A 23 43.40 -15.36 -15.31
CA ILE A 23 42.47 -16.42 -15.72
C ILE A 23 41.52 -16.68 -14.57
N ALA A 24 40.21 -16.73 -14.89
CA ALA A 24 39.19 -17.03 -13.89
C ALA A 24 39.48 -18.38 -13.21
N PHE A 25 39.42 -18.37 -11.90
CA PHE A 25 39.61 -19.55 -11.06
C PHE A 25 38.23 -20.07 -10.61
N PRO A 26 37.98 -21.38 -10.58
CA PRO A 26 36.69 -21.91 -10.13
C PRO A 26 36.38 -21.56 -8.67
N GLY A 27 35.16 -21.12 -8.43
CA GLY A 27 34.67 -20.71 -7.11
C GLY A 27 34.43 -19.20 -7.02
N THR A 28 33.75 -18.82 -5.98
CA THR A 28 33.40 -17.41 -5.64
C THR A 28 33.72 -17.18 -4.17
N GLU A 29 34.06 -15.97 -3.82
CA GLU A 29 34.04 -15.51 -2.43
C GLU A 29 32.73 -14.81 -2.19
N ASP A 30 31.86 -15.46 -1.44
CA ASP A 30 30.48 -14.95 -1.21
C ASP A 30 30.44 -14.15 0.08
N CYS A 31 29.77 -12.99 0.03
CA CYS A 31 29.37 -12.28 1.22
C CYS A 31 27.84 -12.02 1.18
N GLU A 32 27.18 -12.08 2.31
CA GLU A 32 25.74 -11.83 2.44
C GLU A 32 25.50 -10.49 3.12
N ILE A 33 24.71 -9.65 2.47
CA ILE A 33 24.25 -8.38 3.01
C ILE A 33 22.72 -8.41 3.06
N VAL A 34 22.14 -8.10 4.20
CA VAL A 34 20.68 -8.00 4.34
C VAL A 34 20.25 -6.56 4.14
N GLU A 35 19.43 -6.32 3.13
CA GLU A 35 18.95 -5.00 2.77
C GLU A 35 17.41 -4.91 2.78
N ILE A 36 16.88 -3.72 2.99
CA ILE A 36 15.46 -3.41 2.85
C ILE A 36 15.33 -2.32 1.80
N GLU A 37 14.59 -2.63 0.73
CA GLU A 37 14.21 -1.63 -0.26
C GLU A 37 12.72 -1.31 -0.14
N VAL A 38 12.40 -0.04 0.05
CA VAL A 38 11.03 0.47 0.03
C VAL A 38 10.89 1.43 -1.14
N ARG A 39 10.08 1.04 -2.15
CA ARG A 39 9.85 1.90 -3.31
C ARG A 39 8.41 1.87 -3.79
N ALA A 40 7.91 3.02 -4.21
CA ALA A 40 6.66 3.11 -4.95
C ALA A 40 6.93 2.82 -6.44
N TYR A 41 6.06 2.05 -7.08
CA TYR A 41 6.17 1.78 -8.51
C TYR A 41 4.81 1.87 -9.22
N ARG A 42 4.86 2.12 -10.52
CA ARG A 42 3.68 2.16 -11.39
C ARG A 42 3.53 0.84 -12.12
N ARG A 43 2.41 0.13 -11.89
CA ARG A 43 2.06 -1.06 -12.65
C ARG A 43 1.17 -0.66 -13.83
N LEU A 44 1.70 -0.68 -15.05
CA LEU A 44 0.95 -0.42 -16.26
C LEU A 44 0.32 -1.72 -16.78
N ILE A 45 -1.00 -1.79 -16.75
CA ILE A 45 -1.76 -2.95 -17.23
C ILE A 45 -2.26 -2.64 -18.63
N ARG A 46 -1.72 -3.34 -19.62
CA ARG A 46 -2.12 -3.24 -21.02
C ARG A 46 -3.07 -4.38 -21.37
N ARG A 47 -4.30 -4.05 -21.72
CA ARG A 47 -5.30 -5.01 -22.20
C ARG A 47 -5.40 -4.92 -23.72
N ARG A 48 -5.10 -6.01 -24.40
CA ARG A 48 -5.25 -6.07 -25.86
C ARG A 48 -6.72 -5.98 -26.22
N ARG A 49 -7.01 -5.28 -27.30
CA ARG A 49 -8.34 -5.13 -27.86
C ARG A 49 -8.48 -6.05 -29.06
N TYR A 50 -9.62 -6.71 -29.16
CA TYR A 50 -9.94 -7.64 -30.21
C TYR A 50 -11.25 -7.21 -30.90
N ARG A 51 -11.39 -7.53 -32.16
CA ARG A 51 -12.67 -7.43 -32.88
C ARG A 51 -12.94 -8.73 -33.60
N ALA A 52 -14.19 -9.07 -33.80
CA ALA A 52 -14.57 -10.22 -34.61
C ALA A 52 -14.07 -10.09 -36.06
N SER A 53 -13.54 -11.16 -36.60
CA SER A 53 -13.21 -11.27 -38.02
C SER A 53 -14.37 -11.80 -38.84
N CYS A 54 -15.38 -12.40 -38.18
CA CYS A 54 -16.60 -12.90 -38.81
C CYS A 54 -17.63 -11.78 -38.98
N ARG A 55 -18.61 -12.03 -39.92
CA ARG A 55 -19.75 -11.13 -40.16
C ARG A 55 -21.03 -11.59 -39.45
N CYS A 56 -20.95 -12.54 -38.55
CA CYS A 56 -22.10 -13.16 -37.89
C CYS A 56 -22.82 -12.29 -36.85
N GLY A 57 -22.23 -11.17 -36.44
CA GLY A 57 -22.82 -10.30 -35.41
C GLY A 57 -22.83 -10.90 -33.99
N CYS A 58 -22.22 -12.08 -33.77
CA CYS A 58 -22.23 -12.77 -32.46
C CYS A 58 -21.48 -12.03 -31.37
N VAL A 59 -20.49 -11.21 -31.74
CA VAL A 59 -19.68 -10.41 -30.79
C VAL A 59 -19.79 -8.94 -31.20
N PRO A 60 -20.49 -8.12 -30.42
CA PRO A 60 -20.65 -6.71 -30.75
C PRO A 60 -19.35 -5.93 -30.51
N GLY A 61 -18.85 -5.27 -31.58
CA GLY A 61 -17.81 -4.26 -31.47
C GLY A 61 -16.43 -4.78 -31.03
N ILE A 62 -15.80 -4.07 -30.13
CA ILE A 62 -14.45 -4.34 -29.63
C ILE A 62 -14.51 -5.02 -28.27
N VAL A 63 -13.81 -6.14 -28.14
CA VAL A 63 -13.71 -6.92 -26.92
C VAL A 63 -12.29 -6.76 -26.32
N ALA A 64 -12.21 -6.59 -25.04
CA ALA A 64 -10.95 -6.62 -24.31
C ALA A 64 -11.12 -7.46 -23.03
N ALA A 65 -10.02 -7.98 -22.51
CA ALA A 65 -10.04 -8.68 -21.24
C ALA A 65 -10.63 -7.77 -20.12
N ALA A 66 -11.27 -8.37 -19.12
CA ALA A 66 -11.80 -7.64 -17.99
C ALA A 66 -10.73 -6.77 -17.32
N ALA A 67 -11.11 -5.62 -16.83
CA ALA A 67 -10.22 -4.81 -16.02
C ALA A 67 -9.96 -5.52 -14.68
N PRO A 68 -8.74 -5.45 -14.13
CA PRO A 68 -8.49 -5.98 -12.80
C PRO A 68 -9.38 -5.26 -11.77
N SER A 69 -9.84 -6.02 -10.80
CA SER A 69 -10.62 -5.48 -9.67
C SER A 69 -9.79 -4.45 -8.88
N ARG A 70 -10.47 -3.46 -8.34
CA ARG A 70 -9.88 -2.39 -7.50
C ARG A 70 -10.73 -2.22 -6.26
N LEU A 71 -10.09 -1.90 -5.14
CA LEU A 71 -10.82 -1.62 -3.90
C LEU A 71 -11.69 -0.37 -4.01
N ILE A 72 -11.19 0.66 -4.70
CA ILE A 72 -11.94 1.87 -5.00
C ILE A 72 -12.18 1.92 -6.49
N GLU A 73 -13.43 1.90 -6.90
CA GLU A 73 -13.82 1.98 -8.30
C GLU A 73 -13.22 3.23 -8.96
N ARG A 74 -12.63 3.07 -10.15
CA ARG A 74 -11.90 4.13 -10.87
C ARG A 74 -10.70 4.72 -10.12
N GLY A 75 -10.35 4.18 -8.93
CA GLY A 75 -9.18 4.59 -8.17
C GLY A 75 -7.87 4.32 -8.91
N LYS A 76 -6.86 5.17 -8.68
CA LYS A 76 -5.51 5.02 -9.24
C LYS A 76 -4.61 4.13 -8.39
N PHE A 77 -4.96 3.93 -7.13
CA PHE A 77 -4.12 3.26 -6.14
C PHE A 77 -4.46 1.78 -6.01
N GLY A 78 -3.44 0.96 -5.98
CA GLY A 78 -3.56 -0.48 -5.78
C GLY A 78 -3.90 -0.85 -4.34
N VAL A 79 -4.23 -2.12 -4.12
CA VAL A 79 -4.56 -2.68 -2.79
C VAL A 79 -3.44 -2.42 -1.78
N SER A 80 -2.18 -2.58 -2.19
CA SER A 80 -1.02 -2.41 -1.30
C SER A 80 -0.93 -1.01 -0.67
N ILE A 81 -1.32 0.04 -1.39
CA ILE A 81 -1.36 1.39 -0.83
C ILE A 81 -2.36 1.47 0.33
N TRP A 82 -3.56 0.94 0.15
CA TRP A 82 -4.59 0.97 1.19
C TRP A 82 -4.27 0.09 2.38
N VAL A 83 -3.64 -1.07 2.15
CA VAL A 83 -3.13 -1.91 3.24
C VAL A 83 -2.10 -1.16 4.07
N ASN A 84 -1.12 -0.51 3.44
CA ASN A 84 -0.12 0.29 4.15
C ASN A 84 -0.77 1.45 4.93
N VAL A 85 -1.74 2.16 4.34
CA VAL A 85 -2.49 3.23 5.03
C VAL A 85 -3.16 2.71 6.30
N LEU A 86 -3.84 1.57 6.20
CA LEU A 86 -4.56 0.98 7.34
C LEU A 86 -3.59 0.53 8.43
N LEU A 87 -2.49 -0.14 8.06
CA LEU A 87 -1.46 -0.58 9.00
C LEU A 87 -0.80 0.62 9.69
N ASP A 88 -0.33 1.59 8.93
CA ASP A 88 0.34 2.77 9.49
C ASP A 88 -0.57 3.55 10.43
N LYS A 89 -1.82 3.77 10.01
CA LYS A 89 -2.76 4.57 10.80
C LYS A 89 -3.27 3.85 12.04
N PHE A 90 -3.68 2.59 11.92
CA PHE A 90 -4.42 1.89 12.97
C PHE A 90 -3.57 0.91 13.78
N LEU A 91 -2.54 0.31 13.19
CA LEU A 91 -1.65 -0.60 13.89
C LEU A 91 -0.44 0.13 14.47
N TYR A 92 0.20 0.99 13.68
CA TYR A 92 1.43 1.69 14.10
C TYR A 92 1.18 3.09 14.68
N GLY A 93 -0.07 3.57 14.66
CA GLY A 93 -0.43 4.89 15.21
C GLY A 93 0.23 6.06 14.49
N ARG A 94 0.71 5.87 13.24
CA ARG A 94 1.39 6.92 12.49
C ARG A 94 0.39 7.98 12.00
N PRO A 95 0.59 9.26 12.30
CA PRO A 95 -0.25 10.33 11.76
C PRO A 95 -0.21 10.37 10.23
N SER A 96 -1.35 10.59 9.60
CA SER A 96 -1.48 10.54 8.13
C SER A 96 -0.55 11.52 7.39
N TYR A 97 -0.24 12.68 7.97
CA TYR A 97 0.67 13.64 7.37
C TYR A 97 2.11 13.12 7.31
N ARG A 98 2.56 12.35 8.31
CA ARG A 98 3.90 11.72 8.31
C ARG A 98 3.99 10.62 7.25
N LEU A 99 2.92 9.85 7.10
CA LEU A 99 2.85 8.83 6.05
C LEU A 99 2.94 9.44 4.66
N VAL A 100 2.20 10.54 4.43
CA VAL A 100 2.25 11.28 3.14
C VAL A 100 3.63 11.85 2.86
N ALA A 101 4.31 12.38 3.89
CA ALA A 101 5.67 12.92 3.75
C ALA A 101 6.66 11.79 3.40
N ASP A 102 6.66 10.70 4.15
CA ASP A 102 7.49 9.52 3.91
C ASP A 102 7.31 8.97 2.48
N TRP A 103 6.07 8.84 2.02
CA TRP A 103 5.81 8.40 0.66
C TRP A 103 6.28 9.38 -0.42
N ALA A 104 6.25 10.69 -0.13
CA ALA A 104 6.77 11.68 -1.06
C ALA A 104 8.29 11.54 -1.25
N ASP A 105 9.03 11.19 -0.20
CA ASP A 105 10.47 10.91 -0.25
C ASP A 105 10.76 9.66 -1.10
N HIS A 106 9.83 8.69 -1.13
CA HIS A 106 9.88 7.51 -2.01
C HIS A 106 9.21 7.71 -3.39
N GLY A 107 8.98 8.96 -3.80
CA GLY A 107 8.47 9.32 -5.11
C GLY A 107 6.94 9.20 -5.28
N LEU A 108 6.19 8.86 -4.23
CA LEU A 108 4.73 8.80 -4.26
C LEU A 108 4.11 10.05 -3.63
N LYS A 109 3.73 11.02 -4.46
CA LYS A 109 3.05 12.23 -4.00
C LYS A 109 1.53 12.01 -3.90
N LEU A 110 1.02 12.09 -2.69
CA LEU A 110 -0.40 11.96 -2.34
C LEU A 110 -0.84 13.16 -1.50
N SER A 111 -2.10 13.60 -1.65
CA SER A 111 -2.67 14.58 -0.74
C SER A 111 -3.34 13.90 0.47
N ALA A 112 -3.33 14.57 1.61
CA ALA A 112 -4.05 14.11 2.80
C ALA A 112 -5.56 13.93 2.53
N GLY A 113 -6.15 14.80 1.70
CA GLY A 113 -7.55 14.69 1.26
C GLY A 113 -7.84 13.41 0.47
N THR A 114 -6.93 13.01 -0.43
CA THR A 114 -7.05 11.74 -1.17
C THR A 114 -7.03 10.55 -0.22
N LEU A 115 -6.16 10.59 0.77
CA LEU A 115 -6.03 9.53 1.77
C LEU A 115 -7.29 9.42 2.63
N THR A 116 -7.77 10.54 3.16
CA THR A 116 -8.98 10.59 3.98
C THR A 116 -10.23 10.20 3.19
N GLY A 117 -10.36 10.68 1.95
CA GLY A 117 -11.46 10.31 1.06
C GLY A 117 -11.47 8.81 0.74
N GLY A 118 -10.29 8.23 0.51
CA GLY A 118 -10.15 6.80 0.29
C GLY A 118 -10.52 5.96 1.51
N LEU A 119 -10.06 6.34 2.70
CA LEU A 119 -10.46 5.67 3.95
C LEU A 119 -11.97 5.71 4.16
N LYS A 120 -12.61 6.88 3.91
CA LYS A 120 -14.08 7.02 3.97
C LYS A 120 -14.78 6.06 2.99
N THR A 121 -14.26 5.91 1.78
CA THR A 121 -14.81 5.00 0.78
C THR A 121 -14.62 3.53 1.16
N LEU A 122 -13.55 3.20 1.87
CA LEU A 122 -13.27 1.82 2.29
C LEU A 122 -13.96 1.41 3.59
N ALA A 123 -14.39 2.38 4.41
CA ALA A 123 -15.01 2.12 5.71
C ALA A 123 -16.18 1.09 5.64
N PRO A 124 -17.09 1.16 4.65
CA PRO A 124 -18.19 0.17 4.55
C PRO A 124 -17.73 -1.27 4.35
N LEU A 125 -16.52 -1.51 3.85
CA LEU A 125 -15.99 -2.87 3.71
C LEU A 125 -15.75 -3.56 5.06
N PHE A 126 -15.60 -2.78 6.13
CA PHE A 126 -15.36 -3.28 7.48
C PHE A 126 -16.63 -3.44 8.30
N GLU A 127 -17.77 -2.98 7.80
CA GLU A 127 -19.07 -3.07 8.49
C GLU A 127 -19.44 -4.51 8.92
N PRO A 128 -19.28 -5.56 8.08
CA PRO A 128 -19.55 -6.93 8.52
C PRO A 128 -18.65 -7.38 9.67
N LEU A 129 -17.39 -6.93 9.69
CA LEU A 129 -16.44 -7.22 10.76
C LEU A 129 -16.85 -6.49 12.05
N GLU A 130 -17.22 -5.23 11.96
CA GLU A 130 -17.73 -4.44 13.09
C GLU A 130 -18.95 -5.12 13.72
N GLN A 131 -19.93 -5.51 12.90
CA GLN A 131 -21.13 -6.21 13.39
C GLN A 131 -20.79 -7.53 14.10
N ALA A 132 -19.86 -8.30 13.54
CA ALA A 132 -19.40 -9.54 14.18
C ALA A 132 -18.71 -9.29 15.53
N LEU A 133 -17.87 -8.26 15.61
CA LEU A 133 -17.20 -7.85 16.85
C LEU A 133 -18.21 -7.36 17.89
N LEU A 134 -19.18 -6.54 17.51
CA LEU A 134 -20.24 -6.07 18.38
C LEU A 134 -21.11 -7.24 18.91
N ALA A 135 -21.46 -8.20 18.06
CA ALA A 135 -22.19 -9.39 18.48
C ALA A 135 -21.37 -10.20 19.51
N LYS A 136 -20.08 -10.37 19.26
CA LYS A 136 -19.17 -11.05 20.20
C LYS A 136 -19.03 -10.27 21.50
N LEU A 137 -18.88 -8.97 21.46
CA LEU A 137 -18.80 -8.11 22.65
C LEU A 137 -20.07 -8.23 23.51
N ARG A 138 -21.25 -8.14 22.88
CA ARG A 138 -22.54 -8.28 23.58
C ARG A 138 -22.75 -9.64 24.24
N SER A 139 -22.07 -10.68 23.76
CA SER A 139 -22.13 -12.03 24.36
C SER A 139 -21.24 -12.19 25.59
N GLN A 140 -20.35 -11.24 25.87
CA GLN A 140 -19.45 -11.31 27.02
C GLN A 140 -20.17 -10.92 28.33
N ARG A 141 -19.69 -11.46 29.45
CA ARG A 141 -20.23 -11.14 30.78
C ARG A 141 -19.49 -9.98 31.47
N HIS A 142 -18.28 -9.69 31.02
CA HIS A 142 -17.43 -8.63 31.57
C HIS A 142 -16.96 -7.74 30.46
N TRP A 143 -17.09 -6.44 30.67
CA TRP A 143 -16.65 -5.41 29.73
C TRP A 143 -15.71 -4.44 30.44
N HIS A 144 -14.72 -3.99 29.70
CA HIS A 144 -13.90 -2.84 30.07
C HIS A 144 -14.33 -1.69 29.17
N ALA A 145 -14.74 -0.59 29.79
CA ALA A 145 -15.11 0.61 29.08
C ALA A 145 -14.26 1.77 29.62
N ASP A 146 -13.82 2.63 28.73
CA ASP A 146 -13.08 3.83 29.06
C ASP A 146 -13.64 5.00 28.27
N GLU A 147 -13.50 6.22 28.80
CA GLU A 147 -13.99 7.43 28.18
C GLU A 147 -12.87 8.18 27.48
N THR A 148 -13.11 8.62 26.26
CA THR A 148 -12.22 9.51 25.53
C THR A 148 -12.82 10.90 25.45
N ARG A 149 -12.07 11.92 25.87
CA ARG A 149 -12.48 13.31 25.76
C ARG A 149 -12.47 13.75 24.31
N TRP A 150 -13.60 14.29 23.86
CA TRP A 150 -13.77 14.83 22.52
C TRP A 150 -14.12 16.31 22.60
N GLN A 151 -13.27 17.16 22.00
CA GLN A 151 -13.58 18.60 21.93
C GLN A 151 -14.39 18.89 20.67
N VAL A 152 -15.60 19.38 20.86
CA VAL A 152 -16.51 19.76 19.77
C VAL A 152 -16.53 21.28 19.71
N PHE A 153 -16.20 21.82 18.53
CA PHE A 153 -16.19 23.26 18.27
C PHE A 153 -17.60 23.75 17.85
N VAL A 154 -18.57 23.51 18.69
CA VAL A 154 -19.96 23.95 18.50
C VAL A 154 -20.31 24.90 19.64
N ASP A 155 -20.99 25.98 19.31
CA ASP A 155 -21.57 26.86 20.32
C ASP A 155 -22.84 26.21 20.88
N ILE A 156 -22.79 25.82 22.14
CA ILE A 156 -23.95 25.28 22.87
C ILE A 156 -24.20 26.22 24.06
N GLU A 157 -25.33 26.88 24.07
CA GLU A 157 -25.77 27.78 25.16
C GLU A 157 -24.75 28.89 25.48
N GLY A 158 -24.10 29.48 24.48
CA GLY A 158 -23.14 30.57 24.66
C GLY A 158 -21.78 30.12 25.21
N LYS A 159 -21.50 28.84 25.27
CA LYS A 159 -20.20 28.27 25.65
C LYS A 159 -19.45 27.75 24.44
N LEU A 160 -18.39 28.43 24.04
CA LEU A 160 -17.47 27.94 23.00
C LEU A 160 -16.66 26.75 23.55
N GLY A 161 -16.63 25.65 22.78
CA GLY A 161 -15.76 24.51 23.08
C GLY A 161 -16.30 23.55 24.13
N HIS A 162 -17.47 22.98 23.91
CA HIS A 162 -18.05 21.97 24.80
C HIS A 162 -17.23 20.67 24.77
N ARG A 163 -16.95 20.09 25.95
CA ARG A 163 -16.30 18.77 26.06
C ARG A 163 -17.35 17.68 26.04
N TRP A 164 -17.23 16.83 25.05
CA TRP A 164 -17.99 15.60 24.96
C TRP A 164 -17.12 14.43 25.41
N TYR A 165 -17.75 13.36 25.81
CA TYR A 165 -17.12 12.09 26.12
C TYR A 165 -17.65 11.04 25.19
N LEU A 166 -16.74 10.28 24.59
CA LEU A 166 -17.03 9.11 23.79
C LEU A 166 -16.74 7.88 24.64
N TRP A 167 -17.73 7.02 24.76
CA TRP A 167 -17.62 5.74 25.49
C TRP A 167 -17.44 4.60 24.53
#